data_96c9203f425485edbbf7a9c5d4375210
#
_entry.id   96c9203f425485edbbf7a9c5d4375210
#
_cell.length_a   1.000
_cell.length_b   1.000
_cell.length_c   1.000
_cell.angle_alpha   90.00
_cell.angle_beta   90.00
_cell.angle_gamma   90.00
#
_symmetry.space_group_name_H-M   'P 1'
#
loop_
_entity.id
_entity.type
_entity.pdbx_description
1 polymer ?
#
loop_
_entity_poly.entity_id
_entity_poly.type
_entity_poly.pdbx_seq_one_letter_code
_entity_poly.pdbx_strand_id
1 'polypeptide(L)'
;MLPAPANPPKLLDQVRAAIRTRHYSYRTEEAYVGWIKRFILFHRKRHPAEMGKAEIEQFLTALAIERHVAASTQNQALGALLFLYKDVLERDPGWLDDVVRAKRPQRLPVVLTRPEVEALLRALDGTCLIMALLLYGSGLRLTECLRLRVKDIDCVRAEILVREGKGNKDRVTMLPVAVKEPLTRHLARVHRLHERDMKAGFGRVQLPDALARKYPNANHDWGWQWVFPAARICTDPRFGPPQRYHLHESVPQRAIRYAARKSGIVKPVGPHTLRHSFATHLLLAGYDIRTVQELLGHRDVKTTMIYTHVLNRGGHGVQSPADHLRAGGSGVLACEGETCSKPMRGAAIGSEACDSVEQLPKTEHPTRGALC
;
A
#
# COMPACT_ATOMS: atom_id res chain seq x y z
N MET A 1 35.73 -10.78 -30.13
CA MET A 1 36.32 -10.25 -28.89
C MET A 1 36.08 -8.74 -28.86
N LEU A 2 35.22 -8.25 -27.97
CA LEU A 2 35.08 -6.83 -27.77
C LEU A 2 36.31 -6.30 -27.03
N PRO A 3 36.88 -5.16 -27.40
CA PRO A 3 38.03 -4.59 -26.72
C PRO A 3 37.69 -4.30 -25.25
N ALA A 4 38.57 -4.66 -24.35
CA ALA A 4 38.45 -4.35 -22.93
C ALA A 4 38.32 -2.86 -22.75
N PRO A 5 37.41 -2.38 -21.90
CA PRO A 5 37.25 -0.92 -21.65
C PRO A 5 38.55 -0.38 -21.06
N ALA A 6 39.03 0.75 -21.60
CA ALA A 6 40.31 1.39 -21.27
C ALA A 6 40.46 1.84 -19.80
N ASN A 7 39.37 1.80 -18.99
CA ASN A 7 39.38 2.03 -17.54
C ASN A 7 38.39 1.07 -16.87
N PRO A 8 38.73 0.42 -15.75
CA PRO A 8 37.78 -0.40 -15.02
C PRO A 8 36.58 0.44 -14.58
N PRO A 9 35.34 -0.09 -14.69
CA PRO A 9 34.13 0.65 -14.31
C PRO A 9 34.21 1.07 -12.83
N LYS A 10 33.75 2.27 -12.52
CA LYS A 10 33.72 2.76 -11.14
C LYS A 10 32.88 1.82 -10.27
N LEU A 11 33.27 1.65 -8.99
CA LEU A 11 32.61 0.72 -8.06
C LEU A 11 31.07 0.86 -8.06
N LEU A 12 30.54 2.07 -8.01
CA LEU A 12 29.08 2.27 -8.02
C LEU A 12 28.43 1.84 -9.34
N ASP A 13 29.16 1.87 -10.45
CA ASP A 13 28.64 1.39 -11.74
C ASP A 13 28.67 -0.14 -11.80
N GLN A 14 29.67 -0.77 -11.17
CA GLN A 14 29.68 -2.24 -10.95
C GLN A 14 28.49 -2.68 -10.09
N VAL A 15 28.20 -1.93 -9.01
CA VAL A 15 27.03 -2.19 -8.15
C VAL A 15 25.73 -2.12 -8.97
N ARG A 16 25.57 -1.07 -9.79
CA ARG A 16 24.38 -0.93 -10.66
C ARG A 16 24.27 -2.10 -11.65
N ALA A 17 25.37 -2.45 -12.30
CA ALA A 17 25.40 -3.57 -13.24
C ALA A 17 24.99 -4.88 -12.56
N ALA A 18 25.58 -5.19 -11.39
CA ALA A 18 25.26 -6.40 -10.63
C ALA A 18 23.79 -6.45 -10.18
N ILE A 19 23.21 -5.32 -9.76
CA ILE A 19 21.79 -5.21 -9.39
C ILE A 19 20.89 -5.48 -10.59
N ARG A 20 21.22 -4.91 -11.76
CA ARG A 20 20.44 -5.07 -13.01
C ARG A 20 20.54 -6.48 -13.55
N THR A 21 21.72 -7.13 -13.50
CA THR A 21 21.91 -8.54 -13.88
C THR A 21 21.04 -9.48 -13.05
N ARG A 22 20.74 -9.12 -11.79
CA ARG A 22 19.84 -9.89 -10.90
C ARG A 22 18.37 -9.48 -11.02
N HIS A 23 18.04 -8.63 -11.97
CA HIS A 23 16.68 -8.13 -12.19
C HIS A 23 16.04 -7.50 -10.93
N TYR A 24 16.85 -6.85 -10.09
CA TYR A 24 16.32 -6.10 -8.96
C TYR A 24 15.63 -4.80 -9.43
N SER A 25 14.66 -4.34 -8.64
CA SER A 25 13.94 -3.12 -8.97
C SER A 25 14.85 -1.90 -8.95
N TYR A 26 14.55 -0.90 -9.78
CA TYR A 26 15.22 0.39 -9.77
C TYR A 26 15.27 1.03 -8.36
N ARG A 27 14.21 0.86 -7.58
CA ARG A 27 14.14 1.33 -6.20
C ARG A 27 15.14 0.63 -5.27
N THR A 28 15.41 -0.65 -5.53
CA THR A 28 16.47 -1.40 -4.84
C THR A 28 17.84 -0.86 -5.24
N GLU A 29 18.02 -0.55 -6.53
CA GLU A 29 19.26 0.06 -7.04
C GLU A 29 19.54 1.40 -6.34
N GLU A 30 18.57 2.31 -6.31
CA GLU A 30 18.73 3.60 -5.62
C GLU A 30 19.03 3.44 -4.13
N ALA A 31 18.32 2.56 -3.45
CA ALA A 31 18.51 2.32 -2.03
C ALA A 31 19.91 1.73 -1.74
N TYR A 32 20.33 0.72 -2.49
CA TYR A 32 21.63 0.06 -2.28
C TYR A 32 22.78 0.98 -2.62
N VAL A 33 22.75 1.62 -3.79
CA VAL A 33 23.76 2.61 -4.16
C VAL A 33 23.83 3.76 -3.13
N GLY A 34 22.68 4.22 -2.63
CA GLY A 34 22.61 5.25 -1.60
C GLY A 34 23.25 4.81 -0.27
N TRP A 35 23.03 3.57 0.19
CA TRP A 35 23.65 3.06 1.39
C TRP A 35 25.15 2.82 1.23
N ILE A 36 25.58 2.23 0.12
CA ILE A 36 27.01 2.03 -0.20
C ILE A 36 27.75 3.36 -0.25
N LYS A 37 27.16 4.38 -0.90
CA LYS A 37 27.76 5.72 -0.94
C LYS A 37 27.90 6.32 0.47
N ARG A 38 26.89 6.18 1.34
CA ARG A 38 26.95 6.66 2.73
C ARG A 38 28.02 5.93 3.54
N PHE A 39 28.16 4.64 3.37
CA PHE A 39 29.21 3.82 3.98
C PHE A 39 30.63 4.31 3.57
N ILE A 40 30.86 4.49 2.28
CA ILE A 40 32.13 5.00 1.76
C ILE A 40 32.45 6.42 2.31
N LEU A 41 31.45 7.30 2.36
CA LEU A 41 31.62 8.64 2.89
C LEU A 41 31.87 8.64 4.40
N PHE A 42 31.22 7.77 5.17
CA PHE A 42 31.43 7.62 6.60
C PHE A 42 32.88 7.24 6.92
N HIS A 43 33.49 6.37 6.11
CA HIS A 43 34.89 5.99 6.21
C HIS A 43 35.83 6.86 5.35
N ARG A 44 35.55 8.18 5.24
CA ARG A 44 36.42 9.17 4.60
C ARG A 44 36.83 8.80 3.18
N LYS A 45 35.94 8.19 2.39
CA LYS A 45 36.13 7.73 1.02
C LYS A 45 37.17 6.60 0.85
N ARG A 46 37.44 5.81 1.92
CA ARG A 46 38.21 4.56 1.77
C ARG A 46 37.49 3.63 0.82
N HIS A 47 38.26 2.86 0.03
CA HIS A 47 37.67 1.90 -0.89
C HIS A 47 37.14 0.69 -0.10
N PRO A 48 35.91 0.19 -0.38
CA PRO A 48 35.32 -0.95 0.36
C PRO A 48 36.18 -2.22 0.33
N ALA A 49 37.01 -2.42 -0.71
CA ALA A 49 37.95 -3.52 -0.75
C ALA A 49 39.02 -3.48 0.38
N GLU A 50 39.25 -2.34 0.98
CA GLU A 50 40.20 -2.13 2.09
C GLU A 50 39.51 -2.17 3.46
N MET A 51 38.21 -2.37 3.49
CA MET A 51 37.38 -2.38 4.69
C MET A 51 36.78 -3.76 4.92
N GLY A 52 36.43 -4.07 6.17
CA GLY A 52 35.93 -5.36 6.58
C GLY A 52 34.80 -5.29 7.61
N LYS A 53 34.71 -6.32 8.45
CA LYS A 53 33.71 -6.49 9.50
C LYS A 53 33.67 -5.27 10.46
N ALA A 54 34.84 -4.85 10.93
CA ALA A 54 34.93 -3.77 11.90
C ALA A 54 34.32 -2.46 11.38
N GLU A 55 34.60 -2.10 10.13
CA GLU A 55 34.06 -0.89 9.51
C GLU A 55 32.55 -0.99 9.27
N ILE A 56 32.03 -2.17 8.92
CA ILE A 56 30.59 -2.38 8.77
C ILE A 56 29.90 -2.26 10.13
N GLU A 57 30.42 -2.89 11.17
CA GLU A 57 29.87 -2.82 12.53
C GLU A 57 29.91 -1.39 13.05
N GLN A 58 31.00 -0.67 12.86
CA GLN A 58 31.11 0.74 13.22
C GLN A 58 30.05 1.60 12.53
N PHE A 59 29.86 1.41 11.22
CA PHE A 59 28.84 2.16 10.47
C PHE A 59 27.42 1.83 10.93
N LEU A 60 27.11 0.54 11.14
CA LEU A 60 25.78 0.13 11.61
C LEU A 60 25.52 0.60 13.05
N THR A 61 26.53 0.62 13.89
CA THR A 61 26.46 1.14 15.26
C THR A 61 26.21 2.64 15.24
N ALA A 62 26.95 3.40 14.43
CA ALA A 62 26.72 4.82 14.25
C ALA A 62 25.31 5.13 13.74
N LEU A 63 24.77 4.32 12.79
CA LEU A 63 23.38 4.47 12.35
C LEU A 63 22.37 4.26 13.49
N ALA A 64 22.62 3.29 14.38
CA ALA A 64 21.71 2.99 15.49
C ALA A 64 21.83 4.03 16.61
N ILE A 65 23.04 4.35 17.05
CA ILE A 65 23.31 5.17 18.26
C ILE A 65 23.29 6.67 17.93
N GLU A 66 24.03 7.10 16.89
CA GLU A 66 24.16 8.52 16.57
C GLU A 66 22.99 9.05 15.72
N ARG A 67 22.50 8.23 14.77
CA ARG A 67 21.43 8.61 13.85
C ARG A 67 20.05 8.15 14.27
N HIS A 68 19.93 7.36 15.33
CA HIS A 68 18.68 6.83 15.87
C HIS A 68 17.76 6.21 14.80
N VAL A 69 18.33 5.54 13.79
CA VAL A 69 17.53 4.95 12.72
C VAL A 69 16.74 3.73 13.20
N ALA A 70 15.58 3.50 12.61
CA ALA A 70 14.79 2.31 12.91
C ALA A 70 15.54 1.02 12.51
N ALA A 71 15.31 -0.08 13.25
CA ALA A 71 15.89 -1.39 12.98
C ALA A 71 15.69 -1.87 11.52
N SER A 72 14.55 -1.54 10.90
CA SER A 72 14.31 -1.84 9.48
C SER A 72 15.26 -1.11 8.54
N THR A 73 15.61 0.14 8.88
CA THR A 73 16.53 1.00 8.11
C THR A 73 17.96 0.48 8.24
N GLN A 74 18.38 0.13 9.47
CA GLN A 74 19.69 -0.48 9.72
C GLN A 74 19.84 -1.82 8.98
N ASN A 75 18.82 -2.69 9.01
CA ASN A 75 18.81 -3.95 8.27
C ASN A 75 18.83 -3.75 6.74
N GLN A 76 18.26 -2.65 6.23
CA GLN A 76 18.36 -2.31 4.81
C GLN A 76 19.78 -1.87 4.44
N ALA A 77 20.44 -1.09 5.28
CA ALA A 77 21.85 -0.72 5.10
C ALA A 77 22.73 -1.96 5.11
N LEU A 78 22.56 -2.86 6.10
CA LEU A 78 23.28 -4.14 6.15
C LEU A 78 23.05 -4.96 4.89
N GLY A 79 21.82 -5.11 4.40
CA GLY A 79 21.51 -5.82 3.17
C GLY A 79 22.23 -5.25 1.93
N ALA A 80 22.39 -3.93 1.85
CA ALA A 80 23.12 -3.27 0.78
C ALA A 80 24.65 -3.54 0.87
N LEU A 81 25.21 -3.56 2.08
CA LEU A 81 26.62 -3.86 2.30
C LEU A 81 26.92 -5.34 2.05
N LEU A 82 26.04 -6.26 2.52
CA LEU A 82 26.17 -7.68 2.21
C LEU A 82 26.21 -7.92 0.70
N PHE A 83 25.30 -7.26 -0.05
CA PHE A 83 25.28 -7.33 -1.49
C PHE A 83 26.58 -6.79 -2.11
N LEU A 84 27.10 -5.67 -1.62
CA LEU A 84 28.37 -5.12 -2.10
C LEU A 84 29.52 -6.11 -1.95
N TYR A 85 29.68 -6.68 -0.77
CA TYR A 85 30.82 -7.57 -0.52
C TYR A 85 30.67 -8.92 -1.22
N LYS A 86 29.49 -9.54 -1.14
CA LYS A 86 29.26 -10.88 -1.69
C LYS A 86 29.13 -10.88 -3.21
N ASP A 87 28.39 -9.94 -3.76
CA ASP A 87 27.94 -9.99 -5.15
C ASP A 87 28.73 -9.08 -6.09
N VAL A 88 29.46 -8.08 -5.56
CA VAL A 88 30.24 -7.12 -6.37
C VAL A 88 31.74 -7.27 -6.15
N LEU A 89 32.17 -7.42 -4.89
CA LEU A 89 33.59 -7.56 -4.55
C LEU A 89 34.01 -9.04 -4.50
N GLU A 90 33.06 -9.99 -4.66
CA GLU A 90 33.30 -11.45 -4.65
C GLU A 90 34.12 -11.93 -3.45
N ARG A 91 33.99 -11.23 -2.32
CA ARG A 91 34.60 -11.63 -1.06
C ARG A 91 33.61 -12.47 -0.28
N ASP A 92 34.01 -13.70 0.08
CA ASP A 92 33.18 -14.52 0.95
C ASP A 92 33.07 -13.85 2.33
N PRO A 93 31.86 -13.43 2.68
CA PRO A 93 31.64 -12.74 3.96
C PRO A 93 31.37 -13.72 5.10
N GLY A 94 32.08 -14.85 5.19
CA GLY A 94 31.88 -15.85 6.24
C GLY A 94 31.78 -15.26 7.66
N TRP A 95 32.37 -14.09 7.87
CA TRP A 95 32.25 -13.29 9.08
C TRP A 95 30.96 -12.45 9.17
N LEU A 96 30.20 -12.31 8.08
CA LEU A 96 28.97 -11.50 8.06
C LEU A 96 27.76 -12.25 8.62
N ASP A 97 27.84 -13.55 8.78
CA ASP A 97 26.79 -14.35 9.44
C ASP A 97 26.69 -14.00 10.94
N ASP A 98 27.80 -13.52 11.53
CA ASP A 98 27.86 -13.06 12.92
C ASP A 98 27.32 -11.64 13.15
N VAL A 99 27.06 -10.87 12.08
CA VAL A 99 26.52 -9.50 12.23
C VAL A 99 25.09 -9.54 12.74
N VAL A 100 24.89 -9.14 13.99
CA VAL A 100 23.59 -9.17 14.64
C VAL A 100 22.60 -8.25 13.92
N ARG A 101 21.57 -8.86 13.34
CA ARG A 101 20.46 -8.10 12.76
C ARG A 101 19.62 -7.46 13.85
N ALA A 102 19.34 -6.17 13.71
CA ALA A 102 18.47 -5.47 14.65
C ALA A 102 17.08 -6.15 14.71
N LYS A 103 16.63 -6.47 15.92
CA LYS A 103 15.29 -7.04 16.14
C LYS A 103 14.23 -6.01 15.70
N ARG A 104 13.35 -6.41 14.80
CA ARG A 104 12.22 -5.58 14.38
C ARG A 104 11.08 -5.75 15.37
N PRO A 105 10.57 -4.67 15.98
CA PRO A 105 9.36 -4.77 16.77
C PRO A 105 8.20 -5.20 15.88
N GLN A 106 7.47 -6.23 16.28
CA GLN A 106 6.23 -6.62 15.61
C GLN A 106 5.15 -5.61 16.01
N ARG A 107 4.72 -4.79 15.06
CA ARG A 107 3.60 -3.88 15.26
C ARG A 107 2.37 -4.46 14.57
N LEU A 108 1.26 -4.47 15.28
CA LEU A 108 -0.02 -4.83 14.69
C LEU A 108 -0.39 -3.81 13.60
N PRO A 109 -0.94 -4.26 12.47
CA PRO A 109 -1.37 -3.37 11.41
C PRO A 109 -2.51 -2.45 11.91
N VAL A 110 -2.46 -1.20 11.49
CA VAL A 110 -3.56 -0.26 11.72
C VAL A 110 -4.72 -0.64 10.80
N VAL A 111 -5.88 -0.87 11.39
CA VAL A 111 -7.13 -1.20 10.70
C VAL A 111 -8.15 -0.11 10.99
N LEU A 112 -8.85 0.35 9.97
CA LEU A 112 -9.98 1.25 10.08
C LEU A 112 -11.27 0.45 10.31
N THR A 113 -12.18 0.99 11.08
CA THR A 113 -13.55 0.50 11.16
C THR A 113 -14.31 0.82 9.87
N ARG A 114 -15.44 0.15 9.60
CA ARG A 114 -16.26 0.46 8.42
C ARG A 114 -16.72 1.91 8.37
N PRO A 115 -17.22 2.53 9.46
CA PRO A 115 -17.55 3.96 9.47
C PRO A 115 -16.35 4.88 9.20
N GLU A 116 -15.14 4.56 9.72
CA GLU A 116 -13.93 5.33 9.42
C GLU A 116 -13.55 5.24 7.93
N VAL A 117 -13.69 4.05 7.32
CA VAL A 117 -13.45 3.89 5.88
C VAL A 117 -14.45 4.71 5.07
N GLU A 118 -15.73 4.68 5.41
CA GLU A 118 -16.77 5.48 4.75
C GLU A 118 -16.50 6.98 4.86
N ALA A 119 -16.15 7.47 6.05
CA ALA A 119 -15.80 8.87 6.27
C ALA A 119 -14.59 9.30 5.45
N LEU A 120 -13.54 8.44 5.39
CA LEU A 120 -12.36 8.66 4.57
C LEU A 120 -12.72 8.75 3.08
N LEU A 121 -13.52 7.81 2.58
CA LEU A 121 -13.92 7.76 1.16
C LEU A 121 -14.79 8.97 0.78
N ARG A 122 -15.72 9.42 1.65
CA ARG A 122 -16.50 10.65 1.43
C ARG A 122 -15.65 11.92 1.37
N ALA A 123 -14.49 11.92 2.02
CA ALA A 123 -13.56 13.06 2.02
C ALA A 123 -12.59 13.06 0.83
N LEU A 124 -12.64 12.02 -0.02
CA LEU A 124 -11.85 11.89 -1.23
C LEU A 124 -12.71 12.16 -2.48
N ASP A 125 -12.07 12.63 -3.53
CA ASP A 125 -12.69 12.85 -4.84
C ASP A 125 -11.85 12.35 -6.01
N GLY A 126 -12.41 12.41 -7.19
CA GLY A 126 -11.74 12.17 -8.47
C GLY A 126 -10.93 10.88 -8.53
N THR A 127 -9.74 10.97 -9.08
CA THR A 127 -8.83 9.82 -9.25
C THR A 127 -8.42 9.19 -7.92
N CYS A 128 -8.21 10.00 -6.88
CA CYS A 128 -7.79 9.50 -5.58
C CYS A 128 -8.88 8.69 -4.87
N LEU A 129 -10.16 9.05 -5.05
CA LEU A 129 -11.28 8.26 -4.55
C LEU A 129 -11.33 6.89 -5.24
N ILE A 130 -11.21 6.84 -6.58
CA ILE A 130 -11.20 5.57 -7.33
C ILE A 130 -10.06 4.67 -6.86
N MET A 131 -8.86 5.23 -6.68
CA MET A 131 -7.72 4.48 -6.16
C MET A 131 -7.96 3.96 -4.74
N ALA A 132 -8.52 4.78 -3.85
CA ALA A 132 -8.84 4.37 -2.48
C ALA A 132 -9.89 3.25 -2.45
N LEU A 133 -10.91 3.33 -3.30
CA LEU A 133 -11.92 2.28 -3.48
C LEU A 133 -11.29 0.97 -3.98
N LEU A 134 -10.33 1.02 -4.91
CA LEU A 134 -9.59 -0.17 -5.37
C LEU A 134 -8.68 -0.74 -4.28
N LEU A 135 -7.97 0.11 -3.53
CA LEU A 135 -7.12 -0.34 -2.43
C LEU A 135 -7.91 -1.05 -1.33
N TYR A 136 -9.09 -0.51 -0.98
CA TYR A 136 -9.97 -1.09 0.03
C TYR A 136 -10.84 -2.22 -0.51
N GLY A 137 -11.38 -2.11 -1.72
CA GLY A 137 -12.36 -3.07 -2.24
C GLY A 137 -11.76 -4.26 -3.00
N SER A 138 -10.50 -4.14 -3.49
CA SER A 138 -9.77 -5.20 -4.21
C SER A 138 -8.52 -5.66 -3.48
N GLY A 139 -8.15 -5.00 -2.38
CA GLY A 139 -6.95 -5.30 -1.62
C GLY A 139 -5.62 -5.09 -2.38
N LEU A 140 -5.59 -4.23 -3.39
CA LEU A 140 -4.39 -3.95 -4.16
C LEU A 140 -3.30 -3.28 -3.32
N ARG A 141 -2.02 -3.55 -3.65
CA ARG A 141 -0.92 -2.70 -3.18
C ARG A 141 -0.93 -1.38 -3.95
N LEU A 142 -0.44 -0.30 -3.33
CA LEU A 142 -0.41 1.01 -4.00
C LEU A 142 0.29 0.95 -5.36
N THR A 143 1.45 0.30 -5.44
CA THR A 143 2.22 0.17 -6.68
C THR A 143 1.50 -0.70 -7.73
N GLU A 144 0.76 -1.73 -7.31
CA GLU A 144 -0.09 -2.55 -8.19
C GLU A 144 -1.21 -1.68 -8.77
N CYS A 145 -1.91 -0.91 -7.92
CA CYS A 145 -2.97 0.00 -8.35
C CYS A 145 -2.43 1.05 -9.35
N LEU A 146 -1.28 1.66 -9.08
CA LEU A 146 -0.66 2.64 -9.97
C LEU A 146 -0.27 2.07 -11.33
N ARG A 147 0.15 0.80 -11.36
CA ARG A 147 0.63 0.11 -12.56
C ARG A 147 -0.45 -0.62 -13.35
N LEU A 148 -1.72 -0.51 -12.95
CA LEU A 148 -2.82 -1.09 -13.69
C LEU A 148 -2.85 -0.56 -15.12
N ARG A 149 -3.02 -1.47 -16.09
CA ARG A 149 -3.28 -1.16 -17.49
C ARG A 149 -4.77 -1.30 -17.78
N VAL A 150 -5.22 -0.63 -18.81
CA VAL A 150 -6.63 -0.70 -19.22
C VAL A 150 -7.08 -2.14 -19.45
N LYS A 151 -6.27 -2.94 -20.13
CA LYS A 151 -6.53 -4.36 -20.42
C LYS A 151 -6.54 -5.28 -19.19
N ASP A 152 -6.07 -4.81 -18.05
CA ASP A 152 -6.04 -5.60 -16.82
C ASP A 152 -7.35 -5.52 -16.04
N ILE A 153 -8.32 -4.73 -16.54
CA ILE A 153 -9.64 -4.54 -15.93
C ILE A 153 -10.69 -5.18 -16.80
N ASP A 154 -11.37 -6.19 -16.27
CA ASP A 154 -12.54 -6.81 -16.87
C ASP A 154 -13.81 -6.34 -16.14
N CYS A 155 -14.53 -5.39 -16.75
CA CYS A 155 -15.78 -4.87 -16.20
C CYS A 155 -16.93 -5.88 -16.28
N VAL A 156 -16.88 -6.82 -17.23
CA VAL A 156 -17.95 -7.83 -17.43
C VAL A 156 -17.84 -8.89 -16.34
N ARG A 157 -16.64 -9.47 -16.17
CA ARG A 157 -16.38 -10.48 -15.13
C ARG A 157 -16.23 -9.87 -13.74
N ALA A 158 -16.15 -8.55 -13.65
CA ALA A 158 -15.83 -7.83 -12.39
C ALA A 158 -14.50 -8.27 -11.77
N GLU A 159 -13.47 -8.39 -12.60
CA GLU A 159 -12.14 -8.88 -12.23
C GLU A 159 -11.04 -7.87 -12.57
N ILE A 160 -9.96 -7.93 -11.81
CA ILE A 160 -8.72 -7.19 -12.04
C ILE A 160 -7.58 -8.20 -12.10
N LEU A 161 -6.84 -8.22 -13.19
CA LEU A 161 -5.62 -8.99 -13.34
C LEU A 161 -4.44 -8.16 -12.81
N VAL A 162 -3.85 -8.59 -11.71
CA VAL A 162 -2.65 -7.98 -11.14
C VAL A 162 -1.44 -8.70 -11.67
N ARG A 163 -0.66 -8.01 -12.51
CA ARG A 163 0.56 -8.54 -13.11
C ARG A 163 1.77 -8.28 -12.23
N GLU A 164 2.77 -9.17 -12.31
CA GLU A 164 4.07 -9.01 -11.64
C GLU A 164 3.94 -8.65 -10.14
N GLY A 165 3.01 -9.29 -9.44
CA GLY A 165 2.88 -9.17 -8.00
C GLY A 165 4.18 -9.53 -7.28
N LYS A 166 4.24 -9.36 -5.97
CA LYS A 166 5.43 -9.73 -5.18
C LYS A 166 5.85 -11.18 -5.47
N GLY A 167 7.02 -11.37 -6.11
CA GLY A 167 7.53 -12.68 -6.55
C GLY A 167 7.16 -13.05 -7.98
N ASN A 168 6.83 -12.09 -8.83
CA ASN A 168 6.58 -12.25 -10.28
C ASN A 168 5.45 -13.24 -10.60
N LYS A 169 4.39 -13.28 -9.76
CA LYS A 169 3.19 -14.10 -9.98
C LYS A 169 2.00 -13.22 -10.25
N ASP A 170 1.29 -13.52 -11.33
CA ASP A 170 0.02 -12.90 -11.65
C ASP A 170 -1.07 -13.45 -10.71
N ARG A 171 -2.06 -12.62 -10.40
CA ARG A 171 -3.26 -13.02 -9.67
C ARG A 171 -4.47 -12.24 -10.16
N VAL A 172 -5.63 -12.85 -9.96
CA VAL A 172 -6.91 -12.17 -10.17
C VAL A 172 -7.47 -11.72 -8.83
N THR A 173 -8.05 -10.53 -8.79
CA THR A 173 -8.82 -10.03 -7.65
C THR A 173 -10.12 -9.39 -8.14
N MET A 174 -11.06 -9.16 -7.24
CA MET A 174 -12.37 -8.59 -7.59
C MET A 174 -12.29 -7.11 -7.97
N LEU A 175 -13.11 -6.69 -8.93
CA LEU A 175 -13.44 -5.28 -9.20
C LEU A 175 -14.71 -4.92 -8.43
N PRO A 176 -14.67 -4.07 -7.41
CA PRO A 176 -15.83 -3.72 -6.61
C PRO A 176 -16.91 -3.03 -7.45
N VAL A 177 -18.18 -3.35 -7.21
CA VAL A 177 -19.31 -2.74 -7.93
C VAL A 177 -19.31 -1.22 -7.79
N ALA A 178 -19.01 -0.71 -6.60
CA ALA A 178 -18.95 0.73 -6.31
C ALA A 178 -17.89 1.49 -7.14
N VAL A 179 -16.92 0.77 -7.72
CA VAL A 179 -15.85 1.37 -8.54
C VAL A 179 -16.25 1.41 -10.02
N LYS A 180 -17.12 0.51 -10.51
CA LYS A 180 -17.37 0.32 -11.94
C LYS A 180 -17.72 1.63 -12.65
N GLU A 181 -18.73 2.35 -12.15
CA GLU A 181 -19.22 3.56 -12.81
C GLU A 181 -18.22 4.73 -12.71
N PRO A 182 -17.62 5.08 -11.53
CA PRO A 182 -16.57 6.09 -11.46
C PRO A 182 -15.35 5.76 -12.32
N LEU A 183 -14.96 4.48 -12.40
CA LEU A 183 -13.84 4.01 -13.21
C LEU A 183 -14.12 4.13 -14.71
N THR A 184 -15.31 3.77 -15.15
CA THR A 184 -15.72 3.92 -16.56
C THR A 184 -15.65 5.39 -17.01
N ARG A 185 -16.18 6.31 -16.19
CA ARG A 185 -16.08 7.76 -16.46
C ARG A 185 -14.61 8.23 -16.46
N HIS A 186 -13.81 7.68 -15.56
CA HIS A 186 -12.38 7.99 -15.51
C HIS A 186 -11.65 7.49 -16.76
N LEU A 187 -11.88 6.24 -17.17
CA LEU A 187 -11.28 5.66 -18.39
C LEU A 187 -11.65 6.43 -19.64
N ALA A 188 -12.88 6.93 -19.77
CA ALA A 188 -13.27 7.80 -20.86
C ALA A 188 -12.46 9.12 -20.89
N ARG A 189 -12.13 9.70 -19.73
CA ARG A 189 -11.22 10.87 -19.66
C ARG A 189 -9.79 10.51 -20.04
N VAL A 190 -9.31 9.35 -19.59
CA VAL A 190 -7.96 8.87 -19.91
C VAL A 190 -7.84 8.55 -21.41
N HIS A 191 -8.89 8.01 -22.03
CA HIS A 191 -8.92 7.75 -23.46
C HIS A 191 -8.76 9.06 -24.28
N ARG A 192 -9.52 10.08 -23.94
CA ARG A 192 -9.38 11.41 -24.55
C ARG A 192 -8.00 12.04 -24.33
N LEU A 193 -7.36 11.78 -23.17
CA LEU A 193 -5.99 12.21 -22.92
C LEU A 193 -5.02 11.46 -23.83
N HIS A 194 -5.19 10.15 -23.98
CA HIS A 194 -4.38 9.31 -24.87
C HIS A 194 -4.50 9.76 -26.32
N GLU A 195 -5.71 10.02 -26.83
CA GLU A 195 -5.91 10.56 -28.18
C GLU A 195 -5.18 11.89 -28.41
N ARG A 196 -5.21 12.78 -27.43
CA ARG A 196 -4.44 14.05 -27.51
C ARG A 196 -2.95 13.79 -27.52
N ASP A 197 -2.46 12.88 -26.68
CA ASP A 197 -1.04 12.52 -26.64
C ASP A 197 -0.61 11.88 -27.95
N MET A 198 -1.45 11.03 -28.56
CA MET A 198 -1.19 10.43 -29.89
C MET A 198 -1.04 11.51 -30.97
N LYS A 199 -1.96 12.48 -31.03
CA LYS A 199 -1.89 13.61 -31.96
C LYS A 199 -0.63 14.47 -31.76
N ALA A 200 -0.14 14.57 -30.52
CA ALA A 200 1.06 15.31 -30.17
C ALA A 200 2.37 14.47 -30.27
N GLY A 201 2.32 13.20 -30.70
CA GLY A 201 3.47 12.31 -30.83
C GLY A 201 3.95 11.66 -29.53
N PHE A 202 3.18 11.75 -28.42
CA PHE A 202 3.57 11.27 -27.08
C PHE A 202 2.76 10.06 -26.59
N GLY A 203 1.87 9.47 -27.38
CA GLY A 203 0.94 8.41 -26.97
C GLY A 203 1.57 7.06 -26.60
N ARG A 204 2.86 7.03 -26.31
CA ARG A 204 3.62 5.83 -25.93
C ARG A 204 3.59 5.61 -24.44
N VAL A 205 3.66 4.32 -24.04
CA VAL A 205 3.89 3.88 -22.68
C VAL A 205 5.01 2.85 -22.64
N GLN A 206 5.73 2.80 -21.53
CA GLN A 206 6.73 1.76 -21.31
C GLN A 206 6.05 0.40 -21.24
N LEU A 207 6.48 -0.54 -22.09
CA LEU A 207 6.10 -1.94 -21.99
C LEU A 207 7.06 -2.71 -21.09
N PRO A 208 6.63 -3.85 -20.51
CA PRO A 208 7.53 -4.75 -19.82
C PRO A 208 8.61 -5.28 -20.79
N ASP A 209 9.87 -5.20 -20.38
CA ASP A 209 11.10 -5.72 -20.98
C ASP A 209 11.01 -6.29 -22.41
N ALA A 210 10.89 -7.64 -22.52
CA ALA A 210 10.91 -8.33 -23.81
C ALA A 210 9.68 -8.03 -24.73
N LEU A 211 8.57 -7.56 -24.14
CA LEU A 211 7.35 -7.30 -24.91
C LEU A 211 7.51 -6.11 -25.86
N ALA A 212 8.34 -5.14 -25.51
CA ALA A 212 8.64 -4.02 -26.40
C ALA A 212 9.32 -4.47 -27.71
N ARG A 213 10.13 -5.55 -27.65
CA ARG A 213 10.76 -6.14 -28.84
C ARG A 213 9.81 -7.04 -29.61
N LYS A 214 8.96 -7.81 -28.89
CA LYS A 214 8.00 -8.73 -29.52
C LYS A 214 6.84 -8.00 -30.20
N TYR A 215 6.40 -6.89 -29.61
CA TYR A 215 5.25 -6.10 -30.08
C TYR A 215 5.63 -4.61 -30.15
N PRO A 216 6.37 -4.16 -31.21
CA PRO A 216 6.95 -2.81 -31.27
C PRO A 216 5.92 -1.67 -31.20
N ASN A 217 4.69 -1.91 -31.70
CA ASN A 217 3.63 -0.91 -31.75
C ASN A 217 2.64 -0.97 -30.56
N ALA A 218 2.71 -2.03 -29.75
CA ALA A 218 1.78 -2.21 -28.63
C ALA A 218 1.88 -1.11 -27.55
N ASN A 219 2.98 -0.36 -27.51
CA ASN A 219 3.15 0.77 -26.62
C ASN A 219 2.18 1.94 -26.91
N HIS A 220 1.56 1.97 -28.10
CA HIS A 220 0.52 2.94 -28.48
C HIS A 220 -0.90 2.41 -28.24
N ASP A 221 -1.08 1.10 -28.11
CA ASP A 221 -2.40 0.49 -28.00
C ASP A 221 -3.10 0.95 -26.71
N TRP A 222 -4.41 1.21 -26.83
CA TRP A 222 -5.24 1.62 -25.69
C TRP A 222 -5.17 0.63 -24.52
N GLY A 223 -5.21 -0.65 -24.79
CA GLY A 223 -5.14 -1.69 -23.74
C GLY A 223 -3.89 -1.63 -22.87
N TRP A 224 -2.78 -1.13 -23.40
CA TRP A 224 -1.52 -0.98 -22.68
C TRP A 224 -1.39 0.33 -21.92
N GLN A 225 -2.28 1.30 -22.13
CA GLN A 225 -2.23 2.57 -21.45
C GLN A 225 -2.46 2.40 -19.93
N TRP A 226 -1.91 3.34 -19.16
CA TRP A 226 -2.09 3.35 -17.72
C TRP A 226 -3.53 3.74 -17.37
N VAL A 227 -4.14 3.02 -16.42
CA VAL A 227 -5.44 3.43 -15.84
C VAL A 227 -5.31 4.76 -15.12
N PHE A 228 -4.17 4.99 -14.45
CA PHE A 228 -3.89 6.22 -13.72
C PHE A 228 -2.64 6.92 -14.27
N PRO A 229 -2.74 7.59 -15.41
CA PRO A 229 -1.62 8.29 -16.03
C PRO A 229 -1.21 9.54 -15.24
N ALA A 230 0.06 9.89 -15.30
CA ALA A 230 0.57 11.14 -14.77
C ALA A 230 0.02 12.34 -15.55
N ALA A 231 -0.08 13.51 -14.88
CA ALA A 231 -0.56 14.72 -15.54
C ALA A 231 0.43 15.26 -16.60
N ARG A 232 1.73 15.00 -16.42
CA ARG A 232 2.79 15.49 -17.30
C ARG A 232 3.45 14.34 -18.06
N ILE A 233 4.00 14.64 -19.24
CA ILE A 233 4.87 13.74 -19.98
C ILE A 233 6.19 13.61 -19.22
N CYS A 234 6.69 12.37 -19.10
CA CYS A 234 8.00 12.07 -18.53
C CYS A 234 9.05 12.20 -19.63
N THR A 235 10.08 13.02 -19.37
CA THR A 235 11.20 13.25 -20.28
C THR A 235 12.50 12.64 -19.77
N ASP A 236 12.44 11.79 -18.73
CA ASP A 236 13.61 11.15 -18.17
C ASP A 236 14.24 10.17 -19.17
N PRO A 237 15.48 10.37 -19.60
CA PRO A 237 16.15 9.54 -20.59
C PRO A 237 16.24 8.06 -20.22
N ARG A 238 16.14 7.75 -18.93
CA ARG A 238 16.16 6.35 -18.41
C ARG A 238 14.97 5.53 -18.87
N PHE A 239 13.88 6.18 -19.23
CA PHE A 239 12.63 5.53 -19.70
C PHE A 239 12.45 5.63 -21.21
N GLY A 240 13.49 6.04 -21.95
CA GLY A 240 13.46 6.19 -23.40
C GLY A 240 12.88 7.53 -23.87
N PRO A 241 12.24 7.57 -25.06
CA PRO A 241 11.63 8.78 -25.57
C PRO A 241 10.57 9.35 -24.63
N PRO A 242 10.28 10.67 -24.74
CA PRO A 242 9.24 11.30 -23.92
C PRO A 242 7.92 10.53 -24.02
N GLN A 243 7.35 10.16 -22.87
CA GLN A 243 6.15 9.34 -22.79
C GLN A 243 5.37 9.63 -21.50
N ARG A 244 4.10 9.23 -21.46
CA ARG A 244 3.30 9.35 -20.24
C ARG A 244 3.55 8.16 -19.33
N TYR A 245 3.95 8.46 -18.10
CA TYR A 245 4.13 7.46 -17.05
C TYR A 245 2.87 7.37 -16.18
N HIS A 246 2.82 6.39 -15.26
CA HIS A 246 1.74 6.33 -14.29
C HIS A 246 1.86 7.45 -13.24
N LEU A 247 0.77 7.73 -12.55
CA LEU A 247 0.71 8.69 -11.45
C LEU A 247 1.77 8.37 -10.39
N HIS A 248 2.42 9.41 -9.84
CA HIS A 248 3.40 9.22 -8.79
C HIS A 248 2.74 8.82 -7.46
N GLU A 249 3.34 7.88 -6.74
CA GLU A 249 2.79 7.31 -5.50
C GLU A 249 2.51 8.33 -4.39
N SER A 250 3.24 9.44 -4.36
CA SER A 250 3.03 10.50 -3.37
C SER A 250 1.67 11.19 -3.49
N VAL A 251 1.05 11.16 -4.68
CA VAL A 251 -0.25 11.82 -4.91
C VAL A 251 -1.35 11.13 -4.10
N PRO A 252 -1.65 9.83 -4.28
CA PRO A 252 -2.66 9.16 -3.47
C PRO A 252 -2.25 9.04 -2.00
N GLN A 253 -0.96 8.93 -1.68
CA GLN A 253 -0.50 8.93 -0.29
C GLN A 253 -0.84 10.22 0.43
N ARG A 254 -0.63 11.38 -0.20
CA ARG A 254 -0.96 12.70 0.37
C ARG A 254 -2.46 12.90 0.46
N ALA A 255 -3.21 12.53 -0.59
CA ALA A 255 -4.66 12.65 -0.61
C ALA A 255 -5.32 11.82 0.50
N ILE A 256 -4.92 10.55 0.68
CA ILE A 256 -5.45 9.67 1.73
C ILE A 256 -5.13 10.22 3.12
N ARG A 257 -3.91 10.71 3.37
CA ARG A 257 -3.54 11.31 4.66
C ARG A 257 -4.33 12.60 4.95
N TYR A 258 -4.54 13.40 3.93
CA TYR A 258 -5.33 14.63 4.06
C TYR A 258 -6.80 14.30 4.37
N ALA A 259 -7.40 13.37 3.62
CA ALA A 259 -8.77 12.92 3.84
C ALA A 259 -8.97 12.32 5.23
N ALA A 260 -8.02 11.51 5.72
CA ALA A 260 -8.08 10.94 7.07
C ALA A 260 -8.12 12.04 8.14
N ARG A 261 -7.27 13.07 8.02
CA ARG A 261 -7.27 14.21 8.95
C ARG A 261 -8.58 14.99 8.87
N LYS A 262 -9.08 15.25 7.64
CA LYS A 262 -10.37 15.96 7.43
C LYS A 262 -11.54 15.20 8.03
N SER A 263 -11.49 13.87 8.05
CA SER A 263 -12.52 13.00 8.63
C SER A 263 -12.35 12.77 10.13
N GLY A 264 -11.43 13.45 10.82
CA GLY A 264 -11.20 13.29 12.25
C GLY A 264 -10.59 11.95 12.66
N ILE A 265 -10.00 11.18 11.72
CA ILE A 265 -9.39 9.89 12.02
C ILE A 265 -8.02 10.11 12.65
N VAL A 266 -7.87 9.74 13.92
CA VAL A 266 -6.62 9.91 14.69
C VAL A 266 -5.56 8.87 14.32
N LYS A 267 -5.98 7.70 13.80
CA LYS A 267 -5.07 6.62 13.39
C LYS A 267 -4.15 7.05 12.25
N PRO A 268 -2.89 6.56 12.20
CA PRO A 268 -2.00 6.80 11.06
C PRO A 268 -2.50 6.07 9.82
N VAL A 269 -3.13 6.80 8.90
CA VAL A 269 -3.75 6.25 7.69
C VAL A 269 -2.86 6.42 6.47
N GLY A 270 -2.74 5.36 5.69
CA GLY A 270 -2.07 5.35 4.39
C GLY A 270 -2.69 4.29 3.45
N PRO A 271 -2.17 4.18 2.23
CA PRO A 271 -2.68 3.19 1.27
C PRO A 271 -2.67 1.74 1.80
N HIS A 272 -1.64 1.37 2.56
CA HIS A 272 -1.58 0.03 3.16
C HIS A 272 -2.63 -0.19 4.24
N THR A 273 -3.05 0.87 4.95
CA THR A 273 -4.12 0.80 5.95
C THR A 273 -5.45 0.38 5.31
N LEU A 274 -5.77 0.89 4.12
CA LEU A 274 -6.95 0.47 3.37
C LEU A 274 -6.90 -1.02 2.98
N ARG A 275 -5.76 -1.49 2.52
CA ARG A 275 -5.55 -2.91 2.21
C ARG A 275 -5.58 -3.79 3.47
N HIS A 276 -5.07 -3.32 4.61
CA HIS A 276 -5.18 -4.03 5.89
C HIS A 276 -6.64 -4.11 6.34
N SER A 277 -7.40 -3.02 6.19
CA SER A 277 -8.83 -2.98 6.49
C SER A 277 -9.64 -3.92 5.58
N PHE A 278 -9.30 -4.01 4.27
CA PHE A 278 -9.90 -4.99 3.36
C PHE A 278 -9.71 -6.42 3.87
N ALA A 279 -8.47 -6.82 4.16
CA ALA A 279 -8.17 -8.16 4.64
C ALA A 279 -8.91 -8.49 5.94
N THR A 280 -8.87 -7.57 6.89
CA THR A 280 -9.53 -7.73 8.19
C THR A 280 -11.04 -7.81 8.05
N HIS A 281 -11.64 -6.95 7.22
CA HIS A 281 -13.10 -6.94 7.04
C HIS A 281 -13.62 -8.16 6.29
N LEU A 282 -12.83 -8.76 5.39
CA LEU A 282 -13.16 -10.06 4.79
C LEU A 282 -13.16 -11.18 5.83
N LEU A 283 -12.12 -11.26 6.67
CA LEU A 283 -12.05 -12.23 7.73
C LEU A 283 -13.21 -12.07 8.74
N LEU A 284 -13.56 -10.83 9.12
CA LEU A 284 -14.71 -10.52 9.97
C LEU A 284 -16.05 -10.88 9.32
N ALA A 285 -16.12 -10.90 7.99
CA ALA A 285 -17.28 -11.34 7.23
C ALA A 285 -17.35 -12.86 7.03
N GLY A 286 -16.40 -13.63 7.62
CA GLY A 286 -16.40 -15.09 7.61
C GLY A 286 -15.65 -15.72 6.43
N TYR A 287 -14.99 -14.95 5.56
CA TYR A 287 -14.16 -15.54 4.51
C TYR A 287 -12.92 -16.21 5.10
N ASP A 288 -12.56 -17.35 4.55
CA ASP A 288 -11.41 -18.12 5.02
C ASP A 288 -10.08 -17.41 4.71
N ILE A 289 -9.05 -17.74 5.49
CA ILE A 289 -7.75 -17.10 5.41
C ILE A 289 -7.00 -17.41 4.10
N ARG A 290 -7.27 -18.54 3.45
CA ARG A 290 -6.66 -18.91 2.17
C ARG A 290 -7.22 -18.05 1.05
N THR A 291 -8.53 -17.89 1.00
CA THR A 291 -9.18 -16.95 0.07
C THR A 291 -8.61 -15.53 0.23
N VAL A 292 -8.47 -15.04 1.46
CA VAL A 292 -7.88 -13.72 1.72
C VAL A 292 -6.40 -13.67 1.30
N GLN A 293 -5.64 -14.74 1.55
CA GLN A 293 -4.24 -14.86 1.12
C GLN A 293 -4.10 -14.77 -0.40
N GLU A 294 -4.93 -15.47 -1.15
CA GLU A 294 -4.95 -15.48 -2.63
C GLU A 294 -5.29 -14.10 -3.19
N LEU A 295 -6.37 -13.48 -2.73
CA LEU A 295 -6.78 -12.13 -3.13
C LEU A 295 -5.68 -11.10 -2.87
N LEU A 296 -4.99 -11.21 -1.74
CA LEU A 296 -3.88 -10.33 -1.40
C LEU A 296 -2.59 -10.67 -2.17
N GLY A 297 -2.45 -11.86 -2.70
CA GLY A 297 -1.21 -12.35 -3.31
C GLY A 297 -0.07 -12.40 -2.30
N HIS A 298 -0.31 -12.99 -1.12
CA HIS A 298 0.71 -13.27 -0.14
C HIS A 298 1.35 -14.62 -0.42
N ARG A 299 2.66 -14.64 -0.61
CA ARG A 299 3.41 -15.87 -0.87
C ARG A 299 3.37 -16.84 0.31
N ASP A 300 3.42 -16.29 1.53
CA ASP A 300 3.40 -17.04 2.78
C ASP A 300 2.14 -16.67 3.58
N VAL A 301 1.41 -17.69 4.04
CA VAL A 301 0.24 -17.52 4.89
C VAL A 301 0.57 -16.78 6.19
N LYS A 302 1.79 -16.91 6.72
CA LYS A 302 2.26 -16.15 7.88
C LYS A 302 2.07 -14.64 7.72
N THR A 303 2.17 -14.13 6.48
CA THR A 303 1.90 -12.71 6.19
C THR A 303 0.41 -12.37 6.33
N THR A 304 -0.49 -13.33 6.10
CA THR A 304 -1.95 -13.15 6.25
C THR A 304 -2.38 -13.39 7.69
N MET A 305 -1.67 -14.26 8.42
CA MET A 305 -1.93 -14.52 9.84
C MET A 305 -1.83 -13.28 10.74
N ILE A 306 -1.14 -12.23 10.29
CA ILE A 306 -1.12 -10.95 11.03
C ILE A 306 -2.50 -10.32 11.21
N TYR A 307 -3.50 -10.72 10.43
CA TYR A 307 -4.87 -10.21 10.54
C TYR A 307 -5.75 -11.04 11.48
N THR A 308 -5.31 -12.24 11.88
CA THR A 308 -6.11 -13.13 12.74
C THR A 308 -6.25 -12.62 14.17
N HIS A 309 -5.36 -11.69 14.60
CA HIS A 309 -5.48 -11.05 15.92
C HIS A 309 -6.83 -10.32 16.10
N VAL A 310 -7.47 -9.90 15.01
CA VAL A 310 -8.79 -9.24 15.05
C VAL A 310 -9.90 -10.26 15.25
N LEU A 311 -9.70 -11.51 14.81
CA LEU A 311 -10.63 -12.61 15.03
C LEU A 311 -10.53 -13.14 16.46
N ASN A 312 -9.34 -13.08 17.06
CA ASN A 312 -9.10 -13.49 18.43
C ASN A 312 -9.61 -12.43 19.41
N ARG A 313 -10.92 -12.33 19.55
CA ARG A 313 -11.57 -11.51 20.59
C ARG A 313 -11.41 -12.10 22.00
N GLY A 314 -10.34 -12.88 22.25
CA GLY A 314 -10.15 -13.63 23.48
C GLY A 314 -11.20 -14.73 23.64
N GLY A 315 -11.32 -15.32 24.83
CA GLY A 315 -12.32 -16.36 25.13
C GLY A 315 -13.79 -15.92 24.91
N HIS A 316 -14.06 -14.62 24.81
CA HIS A 316 -15.38 -14.07 24.52
C HIS A 316 -15.78 -14.09 23.03
N GLY A 317 -14.90 -14.48 22.12
CA GLY A 317 -15.19 -14.52 20.66
C GLY A 317 -15.37 -15.93 20.11
N VAL A 318 -15.09 -16.95 20.90
CA VAL A 318 -15.23 -18.35 20.53
C VAL A 318 -16.39 -18.93 21.35
N GLN A 319 -17.47 -19.34 20.68
CA GLN A 319 -18.53 -20.13 21.35
C GLN A 319 -18.03 -21.55 21.54
N SER A 320 -18.21 -22.09 22.75
CA SER A 320 -17.86 -23.47 23.01
C SER A 320 -18.75 -24.40 22.17
N PRO A 321 -18.18 -25.45 21.57
CA PRO A 321 -19.02 -26.48 20.95
C PRO A 321 -20.08 -27.07 21.93
N ALA A 322 -19.77 -27.01 23.23
CA ALA A 322 -20.71 -27.48 24.27
C ALA A 322 -21.92 -26.54 24.45
N ASP A 323 -21.82 -25.26 24.09
CA ASP A 323 -22.93 -24.29 24.19
C ASP A 323 -24.07 -24.61 23.19
N HIS A 324 -23.77 -25.42 22.16
CA HIS A 324 -24.73 -25.91 21.18
C HIS A 324 -25.29 -27.29 21.54
N LEU A 325 -24.76 -27.94 22.56
CA LEU A 325 -25.35 -29.18 23.07
C LEU A 325 -26.60 -28.78 23.87
N ARG A 326 -27.79 -28.99 23.27
CA ARG A 326 -29.03 -29.00 24.06
C ARG A 326 -28.85 -30.05 25.13
N ALA A 327 -28.92 -29.65 26.38
CA ALA A 327 -29.05 -30.60 27.49
C ALA A 327 -30.31 -31.42 27.21
N GLY A 328 -30.10 -32.59 26.59
CA GLY A 328 -31.14 -33.57 26.35
C GLY A 328 -31.55 -34.13 27.67
N GLY A 329 -32.75 -33.83 28.10
CA GLY A 329 -33.59 -34.64 28.95
C GLY A 329 -33.10 -34.92 30.37
N SER A 330 -33.70 -34.30 31.32
CA SER A 330 -34.40 -34.95 32.45
C SER A 330 -34.76 -33.89 33.50
N GLY A 331 -36.01 -33.65 33.64
CA GLY A 331 -36.79 -33.86 34.83
C GLY A 331 -36.56 -32.89 35.99
N VAL A 332 -37.64 -32.16 36.26
CA VAL A 332 -38.14 -31.77 37.59
C VAL A 332 -37.40 -30.63 38.27
N LEU A 333 -37.98 -29.47 38.26
CA LEU A 333 -38.77 -28.94 39.39
C LEU A 333 -39.50 -27.69 38.89
N ALA A 334 -40.81 -27.84 38.82
CA ALA A 334 -41.74 -26.74 38.78
C ALA A 334 -41.70 -26.02 40.13
N CYS A 335 -41.57 -24.72 40.08
CA CYS A 335 -42.12 -23.87 41.12
C CYS A 335 -43.19 -23.03 40.43
N GLU A 336 -44.42 -23.45 40.63
CA GLU A 336 -45.63 -22.67 40.43
C GLU A 336 -45.62 -21.46 41.39
N GLY A 337 -46.11 -20.38 40.92
CA GLY A 337 -46.38 -19.17 41.71
C GLY A 337 -46.81 -18.08 40.75
N GLU A 338 -48.00 -18.20 40.21
CA GLU A 338 -49.21 -17.39 40.31
C GLU A 338 -49.01 -15.88 40.08
N THR A 339 -49.57 -15.53 38.94
CA THR A 339 -50.67 -14.52 38.72
C THR A 339 -50.38 -13.08 39.09
N CYS A 340 -50.46 -12.16 38.14
CA CYS A 340 -51.64 -11.28 38.05
C CYS A 340 -51.54 -10.30 36.86
N SER A 341 -52.46 -10.45 35.96
CA SER A 341 -53.35 -9.51 35.29
C SER A 341 -52.82 -8.21 34.72
N LYS A 342 -53.08 -8.09 33.43
CA LYS A 342 -53.45 -6.87 32.63
C LYS A 342 -54.77 -6.26 33.16
N PRO A 343 -55.27 -5.15 32.58
CA PRO A 343 -54.73 -3.88 32.10
C PRO A 343 -55.59 -2.72 32.65
N MET A 344 -55.22 -1.45 32.43
CA MET A 344 -56.21 -0.40 32.22
C MET A 344 -55.63 0.84 31.45
N ARG A 345 -56.48 1.31 30.63
CA ARG A 345 -56.43 2.50 29.79
C ARG A 345 -56.62 3.78 30.60
N GLY A 346 -56.16 4.92 30.03
CA GLY A 346 -57.00 6.11 30.09
C GLY A 346 -56.31 7.43 30.32
N ALA A 347 -56.53 8.34 29.35
CA ALA A 347 -56.70 9.77 29.43
C ALA A 347 -55.46 10.65 29.77
N ALA A 348 -54.95 11.43 28.89
CA ALA A 348 -55.36 12.72 28.29
C ALA A 348 -55.28 13.91 29.25
N ILE A 349 -54.76 15.02 28.68
CA ILE A 349 -54.97 16.44 28.95
C ILE A 349 -53.76 17.19 29.51
N GLY A 350 -53.43 18.28 28.77
CA GLY A 350 -53.03 19.59 29.23
C GLY A 350 -51.61 20.02 28.84
N SER A 351 -51.41 20.63 27.72
CA SER A 351 -51.18 22.05 27.39
C SER A 351 -50.47 22.85 28.48
N GLU A 352 -49.34 23.42 28.14
CA GLU A 352 -49.15 24.88 28.14
C GLU A 352 -47.75 25.24 27.60
N ALA A 353 -47.79 26.28 26.79
CA ALA A 353 -46.69 26.95 26.14
C ALA A 353 -45.93 27.84 27.12
N CYS A 354 -44.69 28.12 26.86
CA CYS A 354 -44.15 29.47 27.06
C CYS A 354 -42.92 29.71 26.17
N ASP A 355 -43.05 30.75 25.39
CA ASP A 355 -42.05 31.46 24.58
C ASP A 355 -40.91 32.04 25.41
N SER A 356 -39.77 32.24 24.77
CA SER A 356 -38.89 33.42 24.82
C SER A 356 -37.59 33.08 24.01
N VAL A 357 -37.42 33.53 22.85
CA VAL A 357 -36.81 34.71 22.20
C VAL A 357 -35.71 35.39 23.03
N GLU A 358 -34.50 35.36 22.48
CA GLU A 358 -33.47 36.42 22.44
C GLU A 358 -32.26 35.92 21.65
N GLN A 359 -32.09 36.34 20.40
CA GLN A 359 -31.35 37.49 19.85
C GLN A 359 -29.83 37.44 20.01
N LEU A 360 -29.22 37.43 18.80
CA LEU A 360 -27.81 37.60 18.42
C LEU A 360 -27.16 38.89 18.93
N PRO A 361 -25.83 39.01 18.87
CA PRO A 361 -25.33 39.92 17.84
C PRO A 361 -24.15 39.43 17.00
N LYS A 362 -24.15 40.00 15.78
CA LYS A 362 -23.06 40.02 14.79
C LYS A 362 -21.93 40.96 15.23
N THR A 363 -20.70 40.65 14.89
CA THR A 363 -19.64 41.58 14.46
C THR A 363 -18.60 40.78 13.68
N GLU A 364 -18.46 41.00 12.39
CA GLU A 364 -17.59 41.89 11.63
C GLU A 364 -16.12 41.40 11.47
N HIS A 365 -15.79 41.21 10.18
CA HIS A 365 -14.44 41.02 9.61
C HIS A 365 -13.53 42.24 9.85
N PRO A 366 -12.20 42.06 9.74
CA PRO A 366 -11.60 42.65 8.55
C PRO A 366 -10.54 41.77 7.80
N THR A 367 -10.51 42.15 6.54
CA THR A 367 -9.64 41.84 5.42
C THR A 367 -8.14 42.16 5.58
N ARG A 368 -7.36 41.57 4.66
CA ARG A 368 -5.99 41.87 4.15
C ARG A 368 -4.90 40.98 4.76
N GLY A 369 -3.97 40.46 3.98
CA GLY A 369 -3.41 40.85 2.70
C GLY A 369 -2.53 39.75 2.13
N ALA A 370 -2.30 39.87 0.87
CA ALA A 370 -1.46 39.10 -0.02
C ALA A 370 0.02 39.11 0.37
N LEU A 371 0.75 38.07 -0.02
CA LEU A 371 1.99 38.15 -0.81
C LEU A 371 2.72 36.79 -0.83
N CYS A 372 3.14 36.46 -2.05
CA CYS A 372 4.10 35.48 -2.57
C CYS A 372 3.69 34.02 -2.52
#